data_34b2c99255896f56ee34b26ef9fe5c7f
#
_entry.id   34b2c99255896f56ee34b26ef9fe5c7f
#
_cell.length_a   1.000
_cell.length_b   1.000
_cell.length_c   1.000
_cell.angle_alpha   90.00
_cell.angle_beta   90.00
_cell.angle_gamma   90.00
#
_symmetry.space_group_name_H-M   'P 1'
#
loop_
_entity.id
_entity.type
_entity.pdbx_description
1 polymer ?
#
loop_
_entity_poly.entity_id
_entity_poly.type
_entity_poly.pdbx_seq_one_letter_code
_entity_poly.pdbx_strand_id
1 'polypeptide(L)'
;MAIVKMKKFKLFALEKDRKSLLKELQKFSYVHFVKTKEDDESLKEIELNQDMTIIKEKNQKVKWMLNYFSKLFPKETKKEIDESSIKETLFVLLEQQASKYDFSNDYENLANISGEMDSNKEEIANLEIYRKELSKWLNIKESLGNLKAFKTAKFFLGTVAKKNFEPLKDKLRNFEHTYIEEISDESSQINIMLLTSNTEEKELKNELKTYSFTETNFDFDTSFTDEYEKTKNREEELKKANEKLKEKVEKLLKLIPKLLIQKEYLDNALMRETVVSNFKATDTVNVIEGYIPLDMEEEFKKIVNKNSNKSNYLEITEVDKDDEEVPILLKNSGITGLFASITQMYALPRYNEIDPTPILSIFYWVFFGMMVADFAYGLILFILSGLALMIGKFDENKKKFLKFFFALSFSTMIWGLLYGSAFGDLIKLPTQVLDSSKDFMSILKLSIIFGAVHLVMGL
;
A
#
# COMPACT_ATOMS: atom_id res chain seq x y z
N MET A 1 -16.63 33.05 -14.50
CA MET A 1 -15.90 32.78 -13.25
C MET A 1 -15.67 31.26 -13.20
N ALA A 2 -14.45 30.83 -12.91
CA ALA A 2 -14.13 29.39 -12.86
C ALA A 2 -14.59 28.72 -11.56
N ILE A 3 -14.77 29.52 -10.48
CA ILE A 3 -15.35 29.05 -9.22
C ILE A 3 -16.86 28.89 -9.41
N VAL A 4 -17.36 27.66 -9.22
CA VAL A 4 -18.79 27.34 -9.34
C VAL A 4 -19.54 27.95 -8.15
N LYS A 5 -20.66 28.61 -8.44
CA LYS A 5 -21.53 29.12 -7.37
C LYS A 5 -22.19 27.93 -6.65
N MET A 6 -22.17 27.98 -5.32
CA MET A 6 -22.73 26.95 -4.46
C MET A 6 -24.01 27.44 -3.79
N LYS A 7 -24.88 26.54 -3.42
CA LYS A 7 -26.04 26.71 -2.56
C LYS A 7 -25.91 25.82 -1.34
N LYS A 8 -26.30 26.30 -0.19
CA LYS A 8 -26.44 25.52 1.03
C LYS A 8 -27.82 24.88 1.08
N PHE A 9 -27.90 23.59 1.42
CA PHE A 9 -29.16 22.91 1.64
C PHE A 9 -29.26 22.34 3.05
N LYS A 10 -30.47 22.30 3.55
CA LYS A 10 -30.86 21.61 4.78
C LYS A 10 -32.06 20.71 4.43
N LEU A 11 -31.89 19.43 4.63
CA LEU A 11 -32.86 18.41 4.26
C LEU A 11 -33.31 17.63 5.48
N PHE A 12 -34.61 17.59 5.70
CA PHE A 12 -35.27 16.72 6.66
C PHE A 12 -35.88 15.55 5.92
N ALA A 13 -35.38 14.35 6.17
CA ALA A 13 -35.84 13.13 5.51
C ALA A 13 -36.14 12.03 6.52
N LEU A 14 -37.14 11.19 6.22
CA LEU A 14 -37.46 10.07 7.09
C LEU A 14 -36.32 9.05 7.13
N GLU A 15 -36.08 8.45 8.29
CA GLU A 15 -35.01 7.47 8.47
C GLU A 15 -35.10 6.29 7.48
N LYS A 16 -36.31 5.79 7.24
CA LYS A 16 -36.54 4.70 6.28
C LYS A 16 -36.08 5.00 4.86
N ASP A 17 -36.04 6.29 4.46
CA ASP A 17 -35.70 6.71 3.11
C ASP A 17 -34.19 7.04 2.98
N ARG A 18 -33.46 7.14 4.10
CA ARG A 18 -32.04 7.56 4.14
C ARG A 18 -31.13 6.72 3.23
N LYS A 19 -31.23 5.38 3.31
CA LYS A 19 -30.34 4.49 2.53
C LYS A 19 -30.56 4.65 1.02
N SER A 20 -31.81 4.74 0.57
CA SER A 20 -32.14 4.94 -0.86
C SER A 20 -31.72 6.32 -1.34
N LEU A 21 -31.96 7.34 -0.53
CA LEU A 21 -31.60 8.72 -0.82
C LEU A 21 -30.10 8.90 -0.97
N LEU A 22 -29.30 8.44 -0.01
CA LEU A 22 -27.85 8.52 -0.08
C LEU A 22 -27.27 7.79 -1.28
N LYS A 23 -27.85 6.65 -1.65
CA LYS A 23 -27.46 5.92 -2.84
C LYS A 23 -27.67 6.70 -4.12
N GLU A 24 -28.80 7.39 -4.27
CA GLU A 24 -29.09 8.20 -5.45
C GLU A 24 -28.27 9.52 -5.44
N LEU A 25 -28.04 10.11 -4.27
CA LEU A 25 -27.16 11.27 -4.14
C LEU A 25 -25.69 10.93 -4.44
N GLN A 26 -25.25 9.71 -4.14
CA GLN A 26 -23.91 9.24 -4.54
C GLN A 26 -23.79 9.13 -6.07
N LYS A 27 -24.83 8.67 -6.77
CA LYS A 27 -24.88 8.66 -8.24
C LYS A 27 -24.86 10.05 -8.84
N PHE A 28 -25.52 11.00 -8.17
CA PHE A 28 -25.56 12.41 -8.56
C PHE A 28 -24.19 13.08 -8.47
N SER A 29 -23.33 12.67 -7.52
CA SER A 29 -21.91 13.04 -7.38
C SER A 29 -21.60 14.54 -7.13
N TYR A 30 -22.60 15.40 -7.00
CA TYR A 30 -22.43 16.85 -6.83
C TYR A 30 -22.88 17.35 -5.45
N VAL A 31 -22.87 16.51 -4.44
CA VAL A 31 -23.24 16.87 -3.06
C VAL A 31 -22.02 16.85 -2.16
N HIS A 32 -21.82 17.91 -1.41
CA HIS A 32 -20.84 17.97 -0.33
C HIS A 32 -21.59 18.05 1.00
N PHE A 33 -21.52 16.99 1.80
CA PHE A 33 -22.14 16.91 3.11
C PHE A 33 -21.23 17.55 4.16
N VAL A 34 -21.81 18.28 5.09
CA VAL A 34 -21.12 18.87 6.24
C VAL A 34 -21.70 18.37 7.56
N LYS A 35 -20.96 18.54 8.64
CA LYS A 35 -21.47 18.15 9.95
C LYS A 35 -22.59 19.13 10.35
N THR A 36 -23.76 18.58 10.68
CA THR A 36 -24.92 19.36 11.12
C THR A 36 -24.58 20.07 12.45
N LYS A 37 -24.64 21.41 12.43
CA LYS A 37 -24.28 22.27 13.57
C LYS A 37 -25.47 22.60 14.48
N GLU A 38 -26.66 22.16 14.17
CA GLU A 38 -27.87 22.47 14.91
C GLU A 38 -27.81 21.82 16.31
N ASP A 39 -27.84 22.65 17.34
CA ASP A 39 -27.84 22.25 18.74
C ASP A 39 -29.30 22.28 19.29
N ASP A 40 -30.12 21.32 18.82
CA ASP A 40 -31.43 21.03 19.40
C ASP A 40 -31.30 19.77 20.29
N GLU A 41 -31.76 19.86 21.54
CA GLU A 41 -31.72 18.76 22.51
C GLU A 41 -32.45 17.49 22.03
N SER A 42 -33.36 17.64 21.05
CA SER A 42 -34.08 16.53 20.44
C SER A 42 -33.25 15.77 19.38
N LEU A 43 -32.14 16.35 18.90
CA LEU A 43 -31.31 15.81 17.84
C LEU A 43 -30.10 15.06 18.45
N LYS A 44 -30.00 13.77 18.12
CA LYS A 44 -28.89 12.90 18.53
C LYS A 44 -27.95 12.66 17.36
N GLU A 45 -26.67 12.49 17.64
CA GLU A 45 -25.72 11.96 16.64
C GLU A 45 -26.13 10.53 16.28
N ILE A 46 -26.05 10.20 15.01
CA ILE A 46 -26.38 8.85 14.54
C ILE A 46 -25.22 7.92 14.93
N GLU A 47 -25.50 6.98 15.83
CA GLU A 47 -24.51 5.94 16.15
C GLU A 47 -24.19 5.11 14.91
N LEU A 48 -22.89 4.83 14.72
CA LEU A 48 -22.40 3.99 13.63
C LEU A 48 -22.98 2.59 13.74
N ASN A 49 -23.83 2.24 12.79
CA ASN A 49 -24.60 0.98 12.79
C ASN A 49 -23.71 -0.25 12.64
N GLN A 50 -24.19 -1.41 13.11
CA GLN A 50 -23.62 -2.74 12.83
C GLN A 50 -23.31 -2.97 11.35
N ASP A 51 -24.12 -2.39 10.45
CA ASP A 51 -23.91 -2.44 8.99
C ASP A 51 -22.52 -1.91 8.58
N MET A 52 -22.06 -0.81 9.17
CA MET A 52 -20.74 -0.25 8.88
C MET A 52 -19.60 -1.19 9.30
N THR A 53 -19.72 -1.83 10.45
CA THR A 53 -18.74 -2.80 10.94
C THR A 53 -18.63 -3.99 9.99
N ILE A 54 -19.78 -4.53 9.56
CA ILE A 54 -19.84 -5.65 8.60
C ILE A 54 -19.22 -5.25 7.24
N ILE A 55 -19.54 -4.06 6.73
CA ILE A 55 -18.97 -3.56 5.47
C ILE A 55 -17.45 -3.40 5.59
N LYS A 56 -16.99 -2.84 6.71
CA LYS A 56 -15.56 -2.64 6.99
C LYS A 56 -14.81 -3.96 7.06
N GLU A 57 -15.35 -4.95 7.76
CA GLU A 57 -14.77 -6.29 7.83
C GLU A 57 -14.67 -6.95 6.46
N LYS A 58 -15.77 -6.92 5.67
CA LYS A 58 -15.77 -7.44 4.30
C LYS A 58 -14.72 -6.75 3.44
N ASN A 59 -14.62 -5.43 3.53
CA ASN A 59 -13.63 -4.67 2.77
C ASN A 59 -12.19 -5.01 3.18
N GLN A 60 -11.93 -5.20 4.48
CA GLN A 60 -10.63 -5.65 4.97
C GLN A 60 -10.27 -7.05 4.43
N LYS A 61 -11.21 -7.98 4.41
CA LYS A 61 -10.99 -9.32 3.82
C LYS A 61 -10.62 -9.25 2.35
N VAL A 62 -11.35 -8.46 1.55
CA VAL A 62 -11.03 -8.28 0.12
C VAL A 62 -9.66 -7.62 -0.08
N LYS A 63 -9.34 -6.57 0.67
CA LYS A 63 -8.02 -5.92 0.63
C LYS A 63 -6.90 -6.87 1.02
N TRP A 64 -7.12 -7.72 2.03
CA TRP A 64 -6.16 -8.73 2.44
C TRP A 64 -5.89 -9.74 1.31
N MET A 65 -6.94 -10.26 0.63
CA MET A 65 -6.78 -11.19 -0.50
C MET A 65 -5.96 -10.57 -1.63
N LEU A 66 -6.28 -9.33 -2.04
CA LEU A 66 -5.55 -8.63 -3.09
C LEU A 66 -4.08 -8.38 -2.71
N ASN A 67 -3.81 -8.00 -1.47
CA ASN A 67 -2.46 -7.82 -0.96
C ASN A 67 -1.68 -9.13 -0.90
N TYR A 68 -2.33 -10.23 -0.52
CA TYR A 68 -1.71 -11.55 -0.48
C TYR A 68 -1.30 -12.02 -1.88
N PHE A 69 -2.16 -11.86 -2.88
CA PHE A 69 -1.81 -12.12 -4.28
C PHE A 69 -0.65 -11.26 -4.76
N SER A 70 -0.68 -9.96 -4.45
CA SER A 70 0.39 -9.03 -4.83
C SER A 70 1.74 -9.37 -4.18
N LYS A 71 1.74 -9.92 -2.95
CA LYS A 71 2.94 -10.37 -2.25
C LYS A 71 3.56 -11.62 -2.86
N LEU A 72 2.74 -12.59 -3.26
CA LEU A 72 3.21 -13.87 -3.82
C LEU A 72 3.47 -13.79 -5.33
N PHE A 73 2.65 -13.05 -6.07
CA PHE A 73 2.65 -12.97 -7.54
C PHE A 73 2.56 -11.50 -8.00
N PRO A 74 3.58 -10.67 -7.76
CA PRO A 74 3.49 -9.23 -8.00
C PRO A 74 3.31 -8.87 -9.49
N LYS A 75 3.92 -9.62 -10.40
CA LYS A 75 3.84 -9.35 -11.85
C LYS A 75 2.48 -9.74 -12.42
N GLU A 76 2.02 -10.93 -12.10
CA GLU A 76 0.76 -11.51 -12.55
C GLU A 76 -0.42 -10.70 -11.98
N THR A 77 -0.37 -10.38 -10.69
CA THR A 77 -1.39 -9.55 -10.03
C THR A 77 -1.47 -8.17 -10.66
N LYS A 78 -0.33 -7.52 -10.94
CA LYS A 78 -0.31 -6.23 -11.61
C LYS A 78 -0.94 -6.30 -13.00
N LYS A 79 -0.63 -7.34 -13.76
CA LYS A 79 -1.21 -7.57 -15.09
C LYS A 79 -2.74 -7.70 -15.02
N GLU A 80 -3.25 -8.54 -14.12
CA GLU A 80 -4.70 -8.72 -13.91
C GLU A 80 -5.39 -7.43 -13.46
N ILE A 81 -4.76 -6.63 -12.59
CA ILE A 81 -5.27 -5.33 -12.15
C ILE A 81 -5.30 -4.35 -13.34
N ASP A 82 -4.21 -4.24 -14.10
CA ASP A 82 -4.12 -3.31 -15.23
C ASP A 82 -5.13 -3.67 -16.33
N GLU A 83 -5.35 -4.94 -16.62
CA GLU A 83 -6.34 -5.40 -17.59
C GLU A 83 -7.79 -5.18 -17.12
N SER A 84 -8.03 -5.22 -15.81
CA SER A 84 -9.36 -5.09 -15.20
C SER A 84 -9.76 -3.63 -14.93
N SER A 85 -8.79 -2.77 -14.60
CA SER A 85 -9.03 -1.37 -14.17
C SER A 85 -9.45 -0.42 -15.31
N ILE A 86 -9.42 -0.88 -16.56
CA ILE A 86 -9.65 -0.02 -17.74
C ILE A 86 -11.15 0.16 -18.06
N LYS A 87 -12.03 -0.56 -17.41
CA LYS A 87 -13.48 -0.48 -17.69
C LYS A 87 -14.14 0.48 -16.70
N GLU A 88 -14.48 1.69 -17.16
CA GLU A 88 -15.46 2.51 -16.46
C GLU A 88 -16.76 1.72 -16.35
N THR A 89 -17.16 1.42 -15.12
CA THR A 89 -18.37 0.68 -14.85
C THR A 89 -19.42 1.62 -14.25
N LEU A 90 -20.59 1.68 -14.85
CA LEU A 90 -21.71 2.41 -14.27
C LEU A 90 -22.03 1.87 -12.88
N PHE A 91 -22.31 2.73 -11.92
CA PHE A 91 -22.58 2.38 -10.52
C PHE A 91 -23.65 1.28 -10.36
N VAL A 92 -24.70 1.29 -11.19
CA VAL A 92 -25.76 0.27 -11.18
C VAL A 92 -25.21 -1.11 -11.58
N LEU A 93 -24.31 -1.17 -12.57
CA LEU A 93 -23.67 -2.41 -13.01
C LEU A 93 -22.69 -2.93 -11.95
N LEU A 94 -21.99 -2.03 -11.27
CA LEU A 94 -21.10 -2.38 -10.16
C LEU A 94 -21.86 -3.12 -9.05
N GLU A 95 -23.00 -2.60 -8.62
CA GLU A 95 -23.83 -3.25 -7.60
C GLU A 95 -24.37 -4.60 -8.06
N GLN A 96 -24.86 -4.68 -9.31
CA GLN A 96 -25.35 -5.94 -9.86
C GLN A 96 -24.27 -7.01 -9.98
N GLN A 97 -23.03 -6.62 -10.31
CA GLN A 97 -21.90 -7.54 -10.40
C GLN A 97 -21.42 -7.96 -9.01
N ALA A 98 -21.36 -7.02 -8.07
CA ALA A 98 -20.97 -7.29 -6.69
C ALA A 98 -21.97 -8.23 -6.00
N SER A 99 -23.28 -8.05 -6.21
CA SER A 99 -24.31 -8.91 -5.60
C SER A 99 -24.31 -10.36 -6.10
N LYS A 100 -23.73 -10.62 -7.27
CA LYS A 100 -23.64 -11.97 -7.87
C LYS A 100 -22.46 -12.79 -7.37
N TYR A 101 -21.54 -12.20 -6.66
CA TYR A 101 -20.32 -12.88 -6.21
C TYR A 101 -20.14 -12.76 -4.70
N ASP A 102 -20.26 -13.88 -4.01
CA ASP A 102 -19.87 -14.00 -2.61
C ASP A 102 -18.45 -14.57 -2.53
N PHE A 103 -17.54 -13.79 -1.96
CA PHE A 103 -16.12 -14.14 -1.84
C PHE A 103 -15.81 -14.85 -0.52
N SER A 104 -16.77 -15.13 0.35
CA SER A 104 -16.54 -15.67 1.70
C SER A 104 -15.80 -17.00 1.66
N ASN A 105 -16.25 -17.93 0.82
CA ASN A 105 -15.61 -19.24 0.65
C ASN A 105 -14.20 -19.12 0.04
N ASP A 106 -14.00 -18.20 -0.92
CA ASP A 106 -12.69 -17.98 -1.53
C ASP A 106 -11.72 -17.37 -0.52
N TYR A 107 -12.21 -16.47 0.35
CA TYR A 107 -11.43 -15.91 1.44
C TYR A 107 -10.99 -16.99 2.44
N GLU A 108 -11.91 -17.83 2.91
CA GLU A 108 -11.59 -18.92 3.86
C GLU A 108 -10.59 -19.90 3.27
N ASN A 109 -10.78 -20.30 2.00
CA ASN A 109 -9.83 -21.16 1.30
C ASN A 109 -8.43 -20.54 1.22
N LEU A 110 -8.34 -19.27 0.83
CA LEU A 110 -7.06 -18.56 0.72
C LEU A 110 -6.41 -18.34 2.11
N ALA A 111 -7.22 -18.07 3.14
CA ALA A 111 -6.75 -17.90 4.51
C ALA A 111 -6.17 -19.21 5.06
N ASN A 112 -6.84 -20.34 4.82
CA ASN A 112 -6.35 -21.67 5.21
C ASN A 112 -5.03 -22.01 4.50
N ILE A 113 -4.93 -21.76 3.19
CA ILE A 113 -3.68 -21.97 2.44
C ILE A 113 -2.56 -21.08 3.00
N SER A 114 -2.85 -19.82 3.31
CA SER A 114 -1.88 -18.90 3.91
C SER A 114 -1.39 -19.41 5.26
N GLY A 115 -2.31 -19.85 6.13
CA GLY A 115 -1.98 -20.41 7.43
C GLY A 115 -1.10 -21.67 7.35
N GLU A 116 -1.43 -22.58 6.43
CA GLU A 116 -0.64 -23.79 6.19
C GLU A 116 0.76 -23.45 5.67
N MET A 117 0.88 -22.51 4.72
CA MET A 117 2.18 -22.06 4.21
C MET A 117 3.03 -21.41 5.29
N ASP A 118 2.44 -20.65 6.18
CA ASP A 118 3.18 -19.96 7.24
C ASP A 118 3.60 -20.93 8.35
N SER A 119 2.75 -21.91 8.70
CA SER A 119 3.12 -23.01 9.61
C SER A 119 4.28 -23.83 9.04
N ASN A 120 4.22 -24.18 7.75
CA ASN A 120 5.31 -24.90 7.10
C ASN A 120 6.62 -24.12 7.10
N LYS A 121 6.58 -22.80 6.91
CA LYS A 121 7.78 -21.94 6.98
C LYS A 121 8.38 -21.92 8.37
N GLU A 122 7.54 -21.85 9.40
CA GLU A 122 7.99 -21.89 10.80
C GLU A 122 8.64 -23.24 11.12
N GLU A 123 8.03 -24.35 10.69
CA GLU A 123 8.60 -25.69 10.86
C GLU A 123 9.96 -25.80 10.11
N ILE A 124 10.06 -25.29 8.88
CA ILE A 124 11.32 -25.25 8.13
C ILE A 124 12.40 -24.49 8.88
N ALA A 125 12.07 -23.29 9.41
CA ALA A 125 13.04 -22.51 10.16
C ALA A 125 13.53 -23.23 11.43
N ASN A 126 12.63 -23.90 12.14
CA ASN A 126 12.98 -24.68 13.32
C ASN A 126 13.85 -25.89 12.95
N LEU A 127 13.54 -26.59 11.84
CA LEU A 127 14.37 -27.69 11.34
C LEU A 127 15.76 -27.23 10.90
N GLU A 128 15.89 -26.05 10.29
CA GLU A 128 17.19 -25.48 9.92
C GLU A 128 18.06 -25.19 11.15
N ILE A 129 17.47 -24.62 12.21
CA ILE A 129 18.16 -24.37 13.49
C ILE A 129 18.59 -25.70 14.11
N TYR A 130 17.67 -26.66 14.18
CA TYR A 130 17.94 -27.97 14.76
C TYR A 130 19.02 -28.74 13.97
N ARG A 131 18.96 -28.72 12.66
CA ARG A 131 19.96 -29.33 11.79
C ARG A 131 21.35 -28.68 11.95
N LYS A 132 21.42 -27.36 12.15
CA LYS A 132 22.67 -26.68 12.45
C LYS A 132 23.28 -27.15 13.77
N GLU A 133 22.45 -27.43 14.76
CA GLU A 133 22.92 -28.01 16.03
C GLU A 133 23.41 -29.45 15.84
N LEU A 134 22.62 -30.29 15.13
CA LEU A 134 23.03 -31.69 14.82
C LEU A 134 24.34 -31.73 14.04
N SER A 135 24.60 -30.78 13.14
CA SER A 135 25.80 -30.77 12.31
C SER A 135 27.10 -30.73 13.11
N LYS A 136 27.08 -30.24 14.34
CA LYS A 136 28.23 -30.17 15.24
C LYS A 136 28.64 -31.56 15.75
N TRP A 137 27.71 -32.53 15.73
CA TRP A 137 27.85 -33.86 16.33
C TRP A 137 27.95 -34.99 15.31
N LEU A 138 28.02 -34.69 14.01
CA LEU A 138 28.03 -35.71 12.93
C LEU A 138 29.23 -36.63 12.98
N ASN A 139 30.32 -36.27 13.66
CA ASN A 139 31.49 -37.12 13.85
C ASN A 139 31.26 -38.29 14.81
N ILE A 140 30.16 -38.26 15.59
CA ILE A 140 29.74 -39.38 16.44
C ILE A 140 29.06 -40.40 15.56
N LYS A 141 29.72 -41.56 15.34
CA LYS A 141 29.23 -42.64 14.47
C LYS A 141 28.22 -43.54 15.16
N GLU A 142 28.32 -43.68 16.47
CA GLU A 142 27.44 -44.53 17.27
C GLU A 142 26.05 -43.89 17.45
N SER A 143 25.04 -44.77 17.55
CA SER A 143 23.70 -44.29 17.87
C SER A 143 23.60 -43.86 19.34
N LEU A 144 22.78 -42.81 19.61
CA LEU A 144 22.55 -42.34 20.99
C LEU A 144 21.87 -43.45 21.83
N GLY A 145 21.01 -44.27 21.23
CA GLY A 145 20.41 -45.41 21.91
C GLY A 145 21.46 -46.40 22.44
N ASN A 146 22.50 -46.73 21.66
CA ASN A 146 23.60 -47.56 22.08
C ASN A 146 24.39 -46.89 23.23
N LEU A 147 24.69 -45.59 23.12
CA LEU A 147 25.40 -44.84 24.15
C LEU A 147 24.61 -44.74 25.46
N LYS A 148 23.29 -44.58 25.37
CA LYS A 148 22.37 -44.57 26.54
C LYS A 148 22.22 -45.93 27.19
N ALA A 149 22.44 -47.02 26.46
CA ALA A 149 22.26 -48.41 26.92
C ALA A 149 23.42 -48.92 27.81
N PHE A 150 24.54 -48.20 27.95
CA PHE A 150 25.65 -48.58 28.80
C PHE A 150 25.22 -48.68 30.28
N LYS A 151 25.43 -49.86 30.89
CA LYS A 151 25.07 -50.07 32.30
C LYS A 151 26.13 -49.64 33.29
N THR A 152 27.38 -49.68 32.89
CA THR A 152 28.57 -49.45 33.75
C THR A 152 29.22 -48.09 33.49
N ALA A 153 28.84 -47.44 32.42
CA ALA A 153 29.37 -46.13 31.99
C ALA A 153 28.25 -45.14 31.71
N LYS A 154 28.56 -43.87 31.84
CA LYS A 154 27.73 -42.72 31.49
C LYS A 154 28.41 -41.88 30.40
N PHE A 155 27.66 -41.41 29.44
CA PHE A 155 28.18 -40.46 28.46
C PHE A 155 27.56 -39.07 28.69
N PHE A 156 28.34 -38.04 28.34
CA PHE A 156 27.91 -36.63 28.34
C PHE A 156 28.30 -36.00 27.03
N LEU A 157 27.40 -35.27 26.46
CA LEU A 157 27.64 -34.40 25.30
C LEU A 157 27.53 -32.95 25.75
N GLY A 158 28.38 -32.08 25.26
CA GLY A 158 28.28 -30.69 25.60
C GLY A 158 29.39 -29.85 25.01
N THR A 159 29.35 -28.61 25.36
CA THR A 159 30.28 -27.59 24.85
C THR A 159 31.13 -27.01 25.95
N VAL A 160 32.37 -26.71 25.64
CA VAL A 160 33.29 -26.00 26.52
C VAL A 160 33.95 -24.85 25.76
N ALA A 161 34.22 -23.73 26.45
CA ALA A 161 34.94 -22.62 25.85
C ALA A 161 36.36 -23.10 25.45
N LYS A 162 36.84 -22.71 24.26
CA LYS A 162 38.13 -23.13 23.69
C LYS A 162 39.30 -22.92 24.64
N LYS A 163 39.31 -21.81 25.39
CA LYS A 163 40.34 -21.51 26.42
C LYS A 163 40.34 -22.49 27.59
N ASN A 164 39.23 -23.16 27.87
CA ASN A 164 39.06 -24.08 29.01
C ASN A 164 39.28 -25.54 28.60
N PHE A 165 39.38 -25.85 27.31
CA PHE A 165 39.41 -27.22 26.81
C PHE A 165 40.70 -27.95 27.19
N GLU A 166 41.88 -27.38 26.88
CA GLU A 166 43.16 -28.00 27.25
C GLU A 166 43.33 -28.15 28.78
N PRO A 167 43.02 -27.12 29.62
CA PRO A 167 43.05 -27.31 31.08
C PRO A 167 42.08 -28.39 31.57
N LEU A 168 40.89 -28.52 30.98
CA LEU A 168 39.95 -29.58 31.29
C LEU A 168 40.54 -30.97 30.90
N LYS A 169 41.07 -31.09 29.70
CA LYS A 169 41.68 -32.33 29.18
C LYS A 169 42.84 -32.80 30.06
N ASP A 170 43.72 -31.90 30.48
CA ASP A 170 44.83 -32.19 31.39
C ASP A 170 44.34 -32.65 32.76
N LYS A 171 43.26 -32.03 33.29
CA LYS A 171 42.65 -32.44 34.55
C LYS A 171 42.06 -33.81 34.48
N LEU A 172 41.37 -34.16 33.36
CA LEU A 172 40.73 -35.44 33.14
C LEU A 172 41.72 -36.58 32.95
N ARG A 173 43.02 -36.34 32.70
CA ARG A 173 44.07 -37.39 32.69
C ARG A 173 44.26 -38.08 34.04
N ASN A 174 43.80 -37.45 35.13
CA ASN A 174 43.87 -38.04 36.47
C ASN A 174 42.71 -38.99 36.76
N PHE A 175 41.71 -39.11 35.86
CA PHE A 175 40.60 -40.04 35.96
C PHE A 175 40.96 -41.33 35.21
N GLU A 176 40.95 -42.47 35.89
CA GLU A 176 41.36 -43.74 35.30
C GLU A 176 40.35 -44.32 34.29
N HIS A 177 39.06 -44.02 34.49
CA HIS A 177 37.94 -44.56 33.71
C HIS A 177 37.11 -43.48 33.00
N THR A 178 37.71 -42.33 32.69
CA THR A 178 37.08 -41.24 31.97
C THR A 178 37.82 -40.96 30.66
N TYR A 179 37.06 -40.98 29.54
CA TYR A 179 37.53 -40.70 28.19
C TYR A 179 36.89 -39.43 27.68
N ILE A 180 37.70 -38.56 27.06
CA ILE A 180 37.25 -37.30 26.39
C ILE A 180 37.58 -37.36 24.91
N GLU A 181 36.63 -37.03 24.09
CA GLU A 181 36.79 -36.93 22.65
C GLU A 181 36.29 -35.53 22.17
N GLU A 182 37.11 -34.92 21.35
CA GLU A 182 36.77 -33.69 20.65
C GLU A 182 35.97 -34.05 19.41
N ILE A 183 34.72 -33.58 19.34
CA ILE A 183 33.81 -33.91 18.25
C ILE A 183 33.88 -32.85 17.14
N SER A 184 33.86 -31.57 17.52
CA SER A 184 34.03 -30.47 16.57
C SER A 184 34.58 -29.20 17.25
N ASP A 185 35.42 -28.46 16.52
CA ASP A 185 35.99 -27.19 16.94
C ASP A 185 35.34 -26.02 16.25
N GLU A 186 34.67 -25.17 17.02
CA GLU A 186 34.05 -23.91 16.56
C GLU A 186 34.98 -22.73 16.99
N SER A 187 34.69 -21.53 16.47
CA SER A 187 35.52 -20.34 16.68
C SER A 187 35.80 -20.03 18.16
N SER A 188 34.84 -20.25 19.06
CA SER A 188 34.91 -19.92 20.47
C SER A 188 34.69 -21.09 21.42
N GLN A 189 34.20 -22.20 20.94
CA GLN A 189 33.75 -23.35 21.73
C GLN A 189 34.19 -24.66 21.05
N ILE A 190 34.39 -25.69 21.85
CA ILE A 190 34.67 -27.06 21.40
C ILE A 190 33.54 -27.93 21.87
N ASN A 191 32.98 -28.72 20.95
CA ASN A 191 31.96 -29.70 21.25
C ASN A 191 32.67 -31.01 21.59
N ILE A 192 32.38 -31.57 22.75
CA ILE A 192 33.07 -32.77 23.31
C ILE A 192 32.08 -33.85 23.69
N MET A 193 32.54 -35.06 23.56
CA MET A 193 31.89 -36.23 24.14
C MET A 193 32.77 -36.75 25.29
N LEU A 194 32.14 -37.07 26.40
CA LEU A 194 32.77 -37.67 27.56
C LEU A 194 32.12 -39.00 27.86
N LEU A 195 32.91 -39.99 28.13
CA LEU A 195 32.49 -41.30 28.62
C LEU A 195 33.17 -41.59 29.94
N THR A 196 32.41 -41.89 30.99
CA THR A 196 32.94 -42.09 32.34
C THR A 196 32.29 -43.27 33.03
N SER A 197 32.97 -43.89 33.98
CA SER A 197 32.40 -44.94 34.81
C SER A 197 31.37 -44.37 35.80
N ASN A 198 30.42 -45.19 36.26
CA ASN A 198 29.44 -44.80 37.27
C ASN A 198 30.13 -44.38 38.59
N THR A 199 31.33 -44.87 38.87
CA THR A 199 32.10 -44.52 40.08
C THR A 199 32.68 -43.14 40.06
N GLU A 200 33.07 -42.62 38.90
CA GLU A 200 33.69 -41.31 38.72
C GLU A 200 32.68 -40.20 38.35
N GLU A 201 31.42 -40.56 38.04
CA GLU A 201 30.39 -39.60 37.58
C GLU A 201 30.25 -38.34 38.43
N LYS A 202 30.21 -38.50 39.77
CA LYS A 202 29.99 -37.36 40.70
C LYS A 202 31.16 -36.40 40.70
N GLU A 203 32.37 -36.93 40.67
CA GLU A 203 33.58 -36.15 40.66
C GLU A 203 33.74 -35.41 39.32
N LEU A 204 33.53 -36.12 38.22
CA LEU A 204 33.51 -35.55 36.88
C LEU A 204 32.52 -34.39 36.76
N LYS A 205 31.27 -34.54 37.24
CA LYS A 205 30.26 -33.45 37.20
C LYS A 205 30.72 -32.17 37.94
N ASN A 206 31.45 -32.34 39.04
CA ASN A 206 31.98 -31.18 39.76
C ASN A 206 33.10 -30.46 38.99
N GLU A 207 34.01 -31.21 38.39
CA GLU A 207 35.06 -30.63 37.54
C GLU A 207 34.46 -29.95 36.30
N LEU A 208 33.50 -30.57 35.63
CA LEU A 208 32.80 -30.01 34.46
C LEU A 208 32.17 -28.63 34.75
N LYS A 209 31.60 -28.45 35.95
CA LYS A 209 31.06 -27.14 36.40
C LYS A 209 32.18 -26.08 36.51
N THR A 210 33.37 -26.46 37.03
CA THR A 210 34.50 -25.56 37.19
C THR A 210 34.99 -24.99 35.86
N TYR A 211 34.95 -25.82 34.79
CA TYR A 211 35.38 -25.42 33.46
C TYR A 211 34.24 -24.89 32.58
N SER A 212 33.07 -24.58 33.15
CA SER A 212 31.91 -24.03 32.45
C SER A 212 31.44 -24.92 31.30
N PHE A 213 31.45 -26.22 31.51
CA PHE A 213 30.87 -27.17 30.55
C PHE A 213 29.35 -27.02 30.52
N THR A 214 28.78 -26.89 29.32
CA THR A 214 27.35 -26.82 29.08
C THR A 214 26.91 -28.13 28.47
N GLU A 215 26.11 -28.90 29.21
CA GLU A 215 25.60 -30.19 28.75
C GLU A 215 24.52 -29.98 27.67
N THR A 216 24.59 -30.76 26.61
CA THR A 216 23.62 -30.79 25.52
C THR A 216 22.95 -32.16 25.52
N ASN A 217 21.61 -32.17 25.59
CA ASN A 217 20.80 -33.38 25.61
C ASN A 217 19.98 -33.48 24.32
N PHE A 218 19.92 -34.67 23.76
CA PHE A 218 19.14 -34.99 22.58
C PHE A 218 18.10 -36.08 22.89
N ASP A 219 16.89 -35.87 22.36
CA ASP A 219 15.76 -36.77 22.58
C ASP A 219 15.50 -37.65 21.35
N PHE A 220 16.52 -38.42 20.95
CA PHE A 220 16.41 -39.47 19.92
C PHE A 220 17.37 -40.59 20.24
N ASP A 221 17.16 -41.75 19.59
CA ASP A 221 17.97 -42.96 19.84
C ASP A 221 18.77 -43.41 18.59
N THR A 222 18.52 -42.77 17.43
CA THR A 222 19.22 -43.02 16.18
C THR A 222 20.62 -42.42 16.17
N SER A 223 21.37 -42.57 15.08
CA SER A 223 22.64 -41.85 14.89
C SER A 223 22.38 -40.38 14.56
N PHE A 224 23.36 -39.51 14.83
CA PHE A 224 23.29 -38.09 14.44
C PHE A 224 23.15 -37.92 12.93
N THR A 225 23.75 -38.79 12.14
CA THR A 225 23.65 -38.75 10.67
C THR A 225 22.24 -39.10 10.22
N ASP A 226 21.60 -40.11 10.81
CA ASP A 226 20.23 -40.49 10.45
C ASP A 226 19.23 -39.39 10.82
N GLU A 227 19.38 -38.79 11.99
CA GLU A 227 18.48 -37.71 12.41
C GLU A 227 18.69 -36.45 11.57
N TYR A 228 19.94 -36.14 11.16
CA TYR A 228 20.26 -35.05 10.24
C TYR A 228 19.61 -35.26 8.87
N GLU A 229 19.71 -36.45 8.28
CA GLU A 229 19.08 -36.77 7.00
C GLU A 229 17.53 -36.77 7.10
N LYS A 230 16.99 -37.25 8.21
CA LYS A 230 15.54 -37.20 8.46
C LYS A 230 15.01 -35.75 8.50
N THR A 231 15.73 -34.87 9.20
CA THR A 231 15.33 -33.42 9.25
C THR A 231 15.46 -32.75 7.88
N LYS A 232 16.49 -33.12 7.10
CA LYS A 232 16.68 -32.63 5.74
C LYS A 232 15.55 -33.07 4.80
N ASN A 233 15.21 -34.37 4.85
CA ASN A 233 14.11 -34.92 4.06
C ASN A 233 12.77 -34.24 4.42
N ARG A 234 12.51 -34.04 5.71
CA ARG A 234 11.31 -33.34 6.17
C ARG A 234 11.24 -31.89 5.66
N GLU A 235 12.36 -31.16 5.68
CA GLU A 235 12.45 -29.81 5.12
C GLU A 235 12.13 -29.81 3.61
N GLU A 236 12.65 -30.77 2.84
CA GLU A 236 12.37 -30.88 1.41
C GLU A 236 10.89 -31.21 1.14
N GLU A 237 10.27 -32.06 1.96
CA GLU A 237 8.83 -32.35 1.87
C GLU A 237 8.00 -31.09 2.09
N LEU A 238 8.32 -30.31 3.13
CA LEU A 238 7.61 -29.06 3.43
C LEU A 238 7.80 -28.02 2.34
N LYS A 239 9.00 -27.88 1.76
CA LYS A 239 9.26 -27.01 0.61
C LYS A 239 8.41 -27.43 -0.60
N LYS A 240 8.35 -28.71 -0.91
CA LYS A 240 7.49 -29.25 -1.99
C LYS A 240 6.00 -29.01 -1.70
N ALA A 241 5.57 -29.15 -0.45
CA ALA A 241 4.20 -28.85 -0.04
C ALA A 241 3.86 -27.38 -0.26
N ASN A 242 4.77 -26.46 0.12
CA ASN A 242 4.59 -25.03 -0.10
C ASN A 242 4.53 -24.66 -1.59
N GLU A 243 5.32 -25.28 -2.45
CA GLU A 243 5.21 -25.04 -3.90
C GLU A 243 3.85 -25.49 -4.45
N LYS A 244 3.32 -26.63 -4.01
CA LYS A 244 1.96 -27.08 -4.39
C LYS A 244 0.87 -26.12 -3.89
N LEU A 245 1.02 -25.57 -2.68
CA LEU A 245 0.10 -24.56 -2.14
C LEU A 245 0.17 -23.27 -2.96
N LYS A 246 1.37 -22.86 -3.36
CA LYS A 246 1.60 -21.70 -4.21
C LYS A 246 0.93 -21.84 -5.59
N GLU A 247 1.02 -23.04 -6.21
CA GLU A 247 0.31 -23.34 -7.45
C GLU A 247 -1.23 -23.24 -7.28
N LYS A 248 -1.76 -23.65 -6.12
CA LYS A 248 -3.20 -23.46 -5.82
C LYS A 248 -3.56 -21.97 -5.76
N VAL A 249 -2.72 -21.14 -5.10
CA VAL A 249 -2.94 -19.69 -5.04
C VAL A 249 -2.87 -19.06 -6.42
N GLU A 250 -1.93 -19.49 -7.28
CA GLU A 250 -1.82 -18.99 -8.66
C GLU A 250 -3.11 -19.17 -9.46
N LYS A 251 -3.76 -20.35 -9.30
CA LYS A 251 -5.07 -20.60 -9.94
C LYS A 251 -6.19 -19.67 -9.44
N LEU A 252 -6.05 -19.09 -8.25
CA LEU A 252 -7.00 -18.15 -7.67
C LEU A 252 -6.80 -16.70 -8.17
N LEU A 253 -5.71 -16.38 -8.88
CA LEU A 253 -5.48 -15.05 -9.45
C LEU A 253 -6.61 -14.60 -10.39
N LYS A 254 -7.28 -15.54 -11.07
CA LYS A 254 -8.48 -15.28 -11.88
C LYS A 254 -9.65 -14.64 -11.11
N LEU A 255 -9.60 -14.64 -9.77
CA LEU A 255 -10.60 -13.97 -8.94
C LEU A 255 -10.35 -12.45 -8.81
N ILE A 256 -9.15 -11.98 -9.15
CA ILE A 256 -8.76 -10.57 -9.00
C ILE A 256 -9.78 -9.60 -9.62
N PRO A 257 -10.26 -9.79 -10.86
CA PRO A 257 -11.27 -8.89 -11.44
C PRO A 257 -12.54 -8.80 -10.61
N LYS A 258 -13.01 -9.92 -10.07
CA LYS A 258 -14.21 -9.97 -9.21
C LYS A 258 -13.96 -9.31 -7.86
N LEU A 259 -12.78 -9.50 -7.29
CA LEU A 259 -12.39 -8.88 -6.02
C LEU A 259 -12.21 -7.37 -6.15
N LEU A 260 -11.74 -6.87 -7.30
CA LEU A 260 -11.69 -5.43 -7.58
C LEU A 260 -13.09 -4.81 -7.63
N ILE A 261 -14.05 -5.50 -8.25
CA ILE A 261 -15.46 -5.08 -8.27
C ILE A 261 -16.04 -5.05 -6.84
N GLN A 262 -15.77 -6.09 -6.05
CA GLN A 262 -16.19 -6.15 -4.64
C GLN A 262 -15.56 -5.02 -3.81
N LYS A 263 -14.26 -4.78 -4.00
CA LYS A 263 -13.55 -3.70 -3.32
C LYS A 263 -14.18 -2.35 -3.61
N GLU A 264 -14.40 -2.05 -4.88
CA GLU A 264 -15.01 -0.78 -5.32
C GLU A 264 -16.42 -0.61 -4.76
N TYR A 265 -17.24 -1.68 -4.81
CA TYR A 265 -18.57 -1.67 -4.21
C TYR A 265 -18.54 -1.43 -2.71
N LEU A 266 -17.66 -2.11 -1.97
CA LEU A 266 -17.53 -1.98 -0.53
C LEU A 266 -16.92 -0.63 -0.12
N ASP A 267 -15.95 -0.09 -0.87
CA ASP A 267 -15.41 1.25 -0.64
C ASP A 267 -16.51 2.32 -0.82
N ASN A 268 -17.35 2.19 -1.86
CA ASN A 268 -18.50 3.07 -2.06
C ASN A 268 -19.57 2.94 -0.97
N ALA A 269 -19.84 1.71 -0.52
CA ALA A 269 -20.78 1.47 0.58
C ALA A 269 -20.25 2.06 1.89
N LEU A 270 -18.96 1.87 2.17
CA LEU A 270 -18.30 2.42 3.36
C LEU A 270 -18.33 3.96 3.36
N MET A 271 -18.09 4.59 2.20
CA MET A 271 -18.19 6.05 2.07
C MET A 271 -19.59 6.54 2.43
N ARG A 272 -20.66 5.87 1.97
CA ARG A 272 -22.05 6.24 2.32
C ARG A 272 -22.29 6.16 3.82
N GLU A 273 -21.86 5.07 4.46
CA GLU A 273 -22.07 4.90 5.91
C GLU A 273 -21.22 5.87 6.72
N THR A 274 -20.02 6.21 6.25
CA THR A 274 -19.17 7.22 6.91
C THR A 274 -19.81 8.61 6.88
N VAL A 275 -20.47 8.99 5.79
CA VAL A 275 -21.15 10.29 5.68
C VAL A 275 -22.31 10.42 6.67
N VAL A 276 -22.96 9.31 7.04
CA VAL A 276 -24.07 9.30 8.01
C VAL A 276 -23.64 9.86 9.38
N SER A 277 -22.38 9.72 9.77
CA SER A 277 -21.87 10.29 11.02
C SER A 277 -21.86 11.83 11.06
N ASN A 278 -22.02 12.49 9.91
CA ASN A 278 -22.15 13.93 9.83
C ASN A 278 -23.59 14.43 10.11
N PHE A 279 -24.56 13.54 10.12
CA PHE A 279 -25.97 13.87 10.27
C PHE A 279 -26.40 13.81 11.72
N LYS A 280 -27.45 14.57 12.04
CA LYS A 280 -28.19 14.41 13.30
C LYS A 280 -29.56 13.84 13.02
N ALA A 281 -30.13 13.13 13.98
CA ALA A 281 -31.45 12.51 13.82
C ALA A 281 -32.28 12.60 15.09
N THR A 282 -33.59 12.63 14.89
CA THR A 282 -34.56 12.16 15.88
C THR A 282 -34.86 10.68 15.64
N ASP A 283 -35.76 10.11 16.41
CA ASP A 283 -36.16 8.69 16.24
C ASP A 283 -36.73 8.37 14.85
N THR A 284 -37.20 9.37 14.09
CA THR A 284 -37.89 9.17 12.79
C THR A 284 -37.36 10.01 11.65
N VAL A 285 -36.66 11.12 11.93
CA VAL A 285 -36.23 12.09 10.93
C VAL A 285 -34.74 12.33 11.03
N ASN A 286 -34.06 12.32 9.90
CA ASN A 286 -32.67 12.72 9.74
C ASN A 286 -32.58 14.15 9.27
N VAL A 287 -31.64 14.92 9.84
CA VAL A 287 -31.26 16.26 9.42
C VAL A 287 -29.93 16.17 8.70
N ILE A 288 -29.93 16.57 7.43
CA ILE A 288 -28.79 16.45 6.53
C ILE A 288 -28.48 17.84 5.99
N GLU A 289 -27.26 18.30 6.21
CA GLU A 289 -26.77 19.59 5.69
C GLU A 289 -25.64 19.42 4.70
N GLY A 290 -25.53 20.33 3.76
CA GLY A 290 -24.48 20.32 2.78
C GLY A 290 -24.59 21.42 1.73
N TYR A 291 -23.72 21.26 0.70
CA TYR A 291 -23.65 22.20 -0.41
C TYR A 291 -23.86 21.49 -1.74
N ILE A 292 -24.46 22.20 -2.69
CA ILE A 292 -24.66 21.75 -4.07
C ILE A 292 -24.30 22.90 -5.03
N PRO A 293 -23.85 22.61 -6.26
CA PRO A 293 -23.70 23.63 -7.30
C PRO A 293 -25.04 24.25 -7.67
N LEU A 294 -25.06 25.56 -7.89
CA LEU A 294 -26.27 26.29 -8.28
C LEU A 294 -26.92 25.75 -9.56
N ASP A 295 -26.11 25.39 -10.55
CA ASP A 295 -26.58 24.84 -11.83
C ASP A 295 -27.17 23.42 -11.71
N MET A 296 -26.98 22.75 -10.58
CA MET A 296 -27.50 21.41 -10.29
C MET A 296 -28.67 21.38 -9.30
N GLU A 297 -29.18 22.54 -8.87
CA GLU A 297 -30.25 22.67 -7.87
C GLU A 297 -31.52 21.93 -8.27
N GLU A 298 -31.97 22.09 -9.51
CA GLU A 298 -33.24 21.49 -9.99
C GLU A 298 -33.13 19.95 -10.10
N GLU A 299 -31.96 19.44 -10.49
CA GLU A 299 -31.72 17.99 -10.54
C GLU A 299 -31.69 17.39 -9.14
N PHE A 300 -31.02 18.08 -8.21
CA PHE A 300 -30.98 17.70 -6.80
C PHE A 300 -32.40 17.63 -6.20
N LYS A 301 -33.24 18.65 -6.40
CA LYS A 301 -34.64 18.65 -5.94
C LYS A 301 -35.43 17.44 -6.50
N LYS A 302 -35.24 17.11 -7.77
CA LYS A 302 -35.90 15.96 -8.40
C LYS A 302 -35.49 14.63 -7.74
N ILE A 303 -34.19 14.47 -7.47
CA ILE A 303 -33.64 13.26 -6.83
C ILE A 303 -34.21 13.12 -5.40
N VAL A 304 -34.15 14.19 -4.61
CA VAL A 304 -34.67 14.19 -3.24
C VAL A 304 -36.17 13.86 -3.21
N ASN A 305 -36.98 14.55 -4.01
CA ASN A 305 -38.43 14.32 -4.03
C ASN A 305 -38.83 12.92 -4.51
N LYS A 306 -38.10 12.34 -5.46
CA LYS A 306 -38.33 10.99 -5.97
C LYS A 306 -38.06 9.90 -4.93
N ASN A 307 -37.01 10.09 -4.14
CA ASN A 307 -36.52 9.05 -3.21
C ASN A 307 -37.07 9.17 -1.78
N SER A 308 -37.82 10.21 -1.48
CA SER A 308 -38.48 10.41 -0.20
C SER A 308 -40.01 10.41 -0.31
N ASN A 309 -40.56 9.92 -1.44
CA ASN A 309 -42.01 9.92 -1.72
C ASN A 309 -42.70 11.28 -1.42
N LYS A 310 -41.97 12.38 -1.61
CA LYS A 310 -42.39 13.75 -1.26
C LYS A 310 -42.60 13.97 0.25
N SER A 311 -42.17 13.04 1.10
CA SER A 311 -42.21 13.16 2.57
C SER A 311 -40.87 13.69 3.08
N ASN A 312 -40.51 14.88 2.60
CA ASN A 312 -39.27 15.58 3.00
C ASN A 312 -39.58 17.07 3.11
N TYR A 313 -38.73 17.76 3.87
CA TYR A 313 -38.65 19.22 3.85
C TYR A 313 -37.25 19.60 3.41
N LEU A 314 -37.16 20.36 2.33
CA LEU A 314 -35.89 20.80 1.75
C LEU A 314 -35.83 22.31 1.72
N GLU A 315 -34.90 22.86 2.45
CA GLU A 315 -34.57 24.28 2.44
C GLU A 315 -33.27 24.50 1.66
N ILE A 316 -33.26 25.45 0.74
CA ILE A 316 -32.08 25.83 -0.03
C ILE A 316 -31.85 27.32 0.12
N THR A 317 -30.67 27.68 0.60
CA THR A 317 -30.29 29.07 0.87
C THR A 317 -29.04 29.49 0.08
N GLU A 318 -28.90 30.81 -0.08
CA GLU A 318 -27.65 31.35 -0.61
C GLU A 318 -26.53 31.08 0.41
N VAL A 319 -25.32 30.90 -0.13
CA VAL A 319 -24.13 30.71 0.67
C VAL A 319 -23.56 32.05 1.08
N ASP A 320 -23.17 32.22 2.33
CA ASP A 320 -22.36 33.33 2.77
C ASP A 320 -20.99 33.29 2.08
N LYS A 321 -20.58 34.42 1.51
CA LYS A 321 -19.31 34.50 0.77
C LYS A 321 -18.08 34.33 1.67
N ASP A 322 -18.24 34.62 2.96
CA ASP A 322 -17.19 34.57 3.96
C ASP A 322 -17.20 33.26 4.76
N ASP A 323 -18.12 32.31 4.42
CA ASP A 323 -18.15 30.98 5.04
C ASP A 323 -17.01 30.11 4.52
N GLU A 324 -16.06 29.78 5.38
CA GLU A 324 -14.87 28.98 5.05
C GLU A 324 -15.19 27.51 4.79
N GLU A 325 -16.39 27.03 5.16
CA GLU A 325 -16.81 25.62 4.96
C GLU A 325 -17.35 25.35 3.56
N VAL A 326 -17.53 26.39 2.74
CA VAL A 326 -18.03 26.24 1.38
C VAL A 326 -17.03 25.48 0.51
N PRO A 327 -17.41 24.34 -0.07
CA PRO A 327 -16.51 23.59 -0.92
C PRO A 327 -16.23 24.34 -2.22
N ILE A 328 -14.96 24.34 -2.64
CA ILE A 328 -14.52 25.00 -3.87
C ILE A 328 -14.53 23.99 -5.01
N LEU A 329 -15.36 24.26 -6.01
CA LEU A 329 -15.39 23.52 -7.26
C LEU A 329 -14.91 24.42 -8.39
N LEU A 330 -13.77 24.08 -9.00
CA LEU A 330 -13.22 24.80 -10.14
C LEU A 330 -13.70 24.17 -11.46
N LYS A 331 -14.33 24.95 -12.31
CA LYS A 331 -14.79 24.54 -13.64
C LYS A 331 -13.90 25.19 -14.70
N ASN A 332 -12.66 24.71 -14.81
CA ASN A 332 -11.72 25.13 -15.83
C ASN A 332 -11.82 24.22 -17.07
N SER A 333 -11.93 24.81 -18.25
CA SER A 333 -12.05 24.07 -19.51
C SER A 333 -10.84 24.32 -20.44
N GLY A 334 -10.66 23.47 -21.43
CA GLY A 334 -9.60 23.59 -22.43
C GLY A 334 -8.20 23.49 -21.82
N ILE A 335 -7.29 24.32 -22.30
CA ILE A 335 -5.87 24.30 -21.89
C ILE A 335 -5.72 24.68 -20.42
N THR A 336 -6.46 25.67 -19.93
CA THR A 336 -6.42 26.12 -18.54
C THR A 336 -6.75 24.97 -17.56
N GLY A 337 -7.70 24.11 -17.94
CA GLY A 337 -8.07 22.95 -17.12
C GLY A 337 -6.95 21.93 -16.93
N LEU A 338 -5.93 21.91 -17.81
CA LEU A 338 -4.76 21.05 -17.63
C LEU A 338 -3.85 21.51 -16.49
N PHE A 339 -3.87 22.80 -16.18
CA PHE A 339 -3.09 23.42 -15.11
C PHE A 339 -3.82 23.50 -13.77
N ALA A 340 -5.10 23.13 -13.71
CA ALA A 340 -5.88 23.16 -12.47
C ALA A 340 -5.26 22.29 -11.37
N SER A 341 -4.59 21.20 -11.72
CA SER A 341 -3.85 20.35 -10.76
C SER A 341 -2.69 21.09 -10.09
N ILE A 342 -2.06 22.05 -10.77
CA ILE A 342 -0.98 22.87 -10.20
C ILE A 342 -1.56 23.82 -9.14
N THR A 343 -2.68 24.49 -9.45
CA THR A 343 -3.38 25.33 -8.47
C THR A 343 -3.78 24.50 -7.23
N GLN A 344 -4.34 23.31 -7.43
CA GLN A 344 -4.74 22.41 -6.34
C GLN A 344 -3.55 21.93 -5.47
N MET A 345 -2.35 21.80 -6.04
CA MET A 345 -1.14 21.43 -5.28
C MET A 345 -0.69 22.52 -4.32
N TYR A 346 -0.91 23.80 -4.66
CA TYR A 346 -0.53 24.92 -3.79
C TYR A 346 -1.61 25.20 -2.76
N ALA A 347 -2.76 25.67 -3.20
CA ALA A 347 -3.97 25.88 -2.40
C ALA A 347 -5.14 26.18 -3.33
N LEU A 348 -6.34 25.74 -2.97
CA LEU A 348 -7.56 26.22 -3.61
C LEU A 348 -7.83 27.67 -3.18
N PRO A 349 -8.33 28.54 -4.09
CA PRO A 349 -8.76 29.89 -3.72
C PRO A 349 -9.95 29.79 -2.76
N ARG A 350 -10.19 30.83 -1.96
CA ARG A 350 -11.41 30.93 -1.17
C ARG A 350 -12.62 31.17 -2.07
N TYR A 351 -13.82 30.93 -1.54
CA TYR A 351 -15.06 31.03 -2.33
C TYR A 351 -15.33 32.45 -2.87
N ASN A 352 -14.87 33.50 -2.17
CA ASN A 352 -14.97 34.91 -2.56
C ASN A 352 -13.79 35.43 -3.40
N GLU A 353 -12.79 34.58 -3.67
CA GLU A 353 -11.59 34.96 -4.45
C GLU A 353 -11.76 34.67 -5.94
N ILE A 354 -10.79 35.09 -6.72
CA ILE A 354 -10.70 34.83 -8.15
C ILE A 354 -9.86 33.58 -8.36
N ASP A 355 -10.28 32.71 -9.28
CA ASP A 355 -9.48 31.54 -9.66
C ASP A 355 -8.16 32.00 -10.32
N PRO A 356 -6.99 31.68 -9.73
CA PRO A 356 -5.70 32.07 -10.28
C PRO A 356 -5.27 31.18 -11.46
N THR A 357 -5.94 30.06 -11.72
CA THR A 357 -5.53 29.04 -12.71
C THR A 357 -5.34 29.63 -14.12
N PRO A 358 -6.22 30.49 -14.66
CA PRO A 358 -6.02 31.06 -16.00
C PRO A 358 -4.74 31.87 -16.14
N ILE A 359 -4.43 32.70 -15.14
CA ILE A 359 -3.22 33.55 -15.14
C ILE A 359 -2.01 32.65 -14.93
N LEU A 360 -2.04 31.81 -13.89
CA LEU A 360 -0.98 30.86 -13.56
C LEU A 360 -0.63 29.96 -14.76
N SER A 361 -1.61 29.49 -15.52
CA SER A 361 -1.38 28.60 -16.67
C SER A 361 -0.51 29.21 -17.75
N ILE A 362 -0.73 30.50 -18.07
CA ILE A 362 0.04 31.24 -19.07
C ILE A 362 1.50 31.39 -18.62
N PHE A 363 1.70 31.90 -17.41
CA PHE A 363 3.04 32.11 -16.87
C PHE A 363 3.79 30.80 -16.63
N TYR A 364 3.12 29.79 -16.12
CA TYR A 364 3.70 28.46 -15.91
C TYR A 364 4.17 27.85 -17.25
N TRP A 365 3.34 27.96 -18.31
CA TRP A 365 3.68 27.48 -19.64
C TRP A 365 4.91 28.19 -20.20
N VAL A 366 4.98 29.53 -20.09
CA VAL A 366 6.12 30.33 -20.56
C VAL A 366 7.38 30.01 -19.77
N PHE A 367 7.31 30.03 -18.44
CA PHE A 367 8.47 29.80 -17.56
C PHE A 367 9.03 28.39 -17.71
N PHE A 368 8.16 27.38 -17.79
CA PHE A 368 8.60 26.01 -18.00
C PHE A 368 9.42 25.86 -19.29
N GLY A 369 8.89 26.41 -20.38
CA GLY A 369 9.60 26.38 -21.67
C GLY A 369 10.93 27.14 -21.63
N MET A 370 10.96 28.34 -21.03
CA MET A 370 12.15 29.14 -20.87
C MET A 370 13.22 28.48 -19.97
N MET A 371 12.77 27.76 -18.95
CA MET A 371 13.67 27.05 -18.03
C MET A 371 14.32 25.82 -18.68
N VAL A 372 13.57 25.03 -19.43
CA VAL A 372 14.09 23.84 -20.13
C VAL A 372 14.83 24.22 -21.41
N ALA A 373 14.27 25.15 -22.20
CA ALA A 373 14.86 25.85 -23.33
C ALA A 373 15.63 24.98 -24.34
N ASP A 374 15.14 23.80 -24.66
CA ASP A 374 15.77 22.85 -25.57
C ASP A 374 14.76 22.24 -26.52
N PHE A 375 15.00 22.41 -27.82
CA PHE A 375 14.09 21.90 -28.86
C PHE A 375 14.00 20.38 -28.88
N ALA A 376 15.13 19.68 -28.75
CA ALA A 376 15.16 18.23 -28.87
C ALA A 376 14.48 17.56 -27.67
N TYR A 377 14.71 18.07 -26.45
CA TYR A 377 13.99 17.58 -25.26
C TYR A 377 12.48 17.89 -25.33
N GLY A 378 12.13 19.07 -25.85
CA GLY A 378 10.73 19.41 -26.14
C GLY A 378 10.09 18.46 -27.14
N LEU A 379 10.80 18.11 -28.21
CA LEU A 379 10.33 17.15 -29.22
C LEU A 379 10.18 15.72 -28.66
N ILE A 380 11.14 15.28 -27.84
CA ILE A 380 11.04 13.99 -27.16
C ILE A 380 9.82 13.95 -26.26
N LEU A 381 9.62 14.98 -25.46
CA LEU A 381 8.46 15.10 -24.55
C LEU A 381 7.14 15.10 -25.35
N PHE A 382 7.09 15.82 -26.50
CA PHE A 382 5.96 15.84 -27.42
C PHE A 382 5.65 14.44 -27.97
N ILE A 383 6.66 13.75 -28.51
CA ILE A 383 6.50 12.41 -29.08
C ILE A 383 6.07 11.41 -28.02
N LEU A 384 6.75 11.36 -26.87
CA LEU A 384 6.44 10.39 -25.83
C LEU A 384 5.04 10.60 -25.23
N SER A 385 4.68 11.85 -24.89
CA SER A 385 3.36 12.15 -24.35
C SER A 385 2.26 11.95 -25.41
N GLY A 386 2.51 12.31 -26.66
CA GLY A 386 1.59 12.11 -27.78
C GLY A 386 1.35 10.63 -28.07
N LEU A 387 2.40 9.82 -28.19
CA LEU A 387 2.30 8.37 -28.38
C LEU A 387 1.60 7.71 -27.18
N ALA A 388 1.93 8.12 -25.96
CA ALA A 388 1.25 7.60 -24.77
C ALA A 388 -0.25 7.89 -24.82
N LEU A 389 -0.67 9.09 -25.22
CA LEU A 389 -2.08 9.48 -25.35
C LEU A 389 -2.79 8.69 -26.47
N MET A 390 -2.08 8.34 -27.55
CA MET A 390 -2.67 7.59 -28.68
C MET A 390 -2.80 6.10 -28.41
N ILE A 391 -1.81 5.49 -27.78
CA ILE A 391 -1.70 4.02 -27.65
C ILE A 391 -2.19 3.57 -26.25
N GLY A 392 -1.96 4.40 -25.23
CA GLY A 392 -2.23 4.03 -23.85
C GLY A 392 -3.70 4.09 -23.47
N LYS A 393 -4.14 3.07 -22.76
CA LYS A 393 -5.45 3.07 -22.10
C LYS A 393 -5.24 3.55 -20.67
N PHE A 394 -5.40 4.85 -20.45
CA PHE A 394 -5.21 5.48 -19.14
C PHE A 394 -6.53 5.94 -18.55
N ASP A 395 -6.59 6.02 -17.23
CA ASP A 395 -7.68 6.71 -16.51
C ASP A 395 -7.66 8.22 -16.81
N GLU A 396 -8.74 8.92 -16.52
CA GLU A 396 -8.88 10.34 -16.82
C GLU A 396 -7.83 11.23 -16.13
N ASN A 397 -7.38 10.85 -14.94
CA ASN A 397 -6.34 11.62 -14.23
C ASN A 397 -4.98 11.49 -14.91
N LYS A 398 -4.60 10.28 -15.33
CA LYS A 398 -3.37 10.05 -16.09
C LYS A 398 -3.43 10.69 -17.46
N LYS A 399 -4.59 10.67 -18.13
CA LYS A 399 -4.79 11.38 -19.40
C LYS A 399 -4.61 12.89 -19.24
N LYS A 400 -5.19 13.51 -18.19
CA LYS A 400 -4.98 14.93 -17.87
C LYS A 400 -3.52 15.24 -17.65
N PHE A 401 -2.80 14.42 -16.91
CA PHE A 401 -1.37 14.56 -16.67
C PHE A 401 -0.54 14.47 -17.96
N LEU A 402 -0.81 13.51 -18.83
CA LEU A 402 -0.16 13.40 -20.12
C LEU A 402 -0.46 14.58 -21.06
N LYS A 403 -1.71 15.07 -21.09
CA LYS A 403 -2.10 16.26 -21.83
C LYS A 403 -1.39 17.53 -21.32
N PHE A 404 -1.17 17.61 -20.01
CA PHE A 404 -0.40 18.70 -19.40
C PHE A 404 1.04 18.71 -19.93
N PHE A 405 1.76 17.59 -19.88
CA PHE A 405 3.12 17.51 -20.44
C PHE A 405 3.15 17.72 -21.97
N PHE A 406 2.14 17.23 -22.67
CA PHE A 406 1.98 17.49 -24.08
C PHE A 406 1.84 18.99 -24.38
N ALA A 407 1.08 19.73 -23.56
CA ALA A 407 0.99 21.19 -23.69
C ALA A 407 2.31 21.91 -23.35
N LEU A 408 3.05 21.46 -22.34
CA LEU A 408 4.35 22.01 -21.96
C LEU A 408 5.44 21.78 -23.01
N SER A 409 5.36 20.67 -23.76
CA SER A 409 6.33 20.34 -24.81
C SER A 409 6.38 21.41 -25.91
N PHE A 410 5.23 21.98 -26.26
CA PHE A 410 5.18 23.10 -27.23
C PHE A 410 5.96 24.32 -26.76
N SER A 411 5.79 24.71 -25.49
CA SER A 411 6.55 25.82 -24.91
C SER A 411 8.06 25.55 -24.94
N THR A 412 8.45 24.33 -24.57
CA THR A 412 9.86 23.90 -24.56
C THR A 412 10.46 23.95 -25.96
N MET A 413 9.72 23.47 -26.99
CA MET A 413 10.18 23.55 -28.40
C MET A 413 10.32 25.00 -28.86
N ILE A 414 9.34 25.88 -28.56
CA ILE A 414 9.38 27.28 -28.96
C ILE A 414 10.60 27.99 -28.37
N TRP A 415 10.80 27.84 -27.04
CA TRP A 415 11.94 28.45 -26.36
C TRP A 415 13.27 27.81 -26.79
N GLY A 416 13.31 26.49 -27.08
CA GLY A 416 14.46 25.81 -27.63
C GLY A 416 14.85 26.33 -29.02
N LEU A 417 13.86 26.67 -29.88
CA LEU A 417 14.12 27.34 -31.19
C LEU A 417 14.66 28.75 -30.99
N LEU A 418 14.12 29.52 -30.06
CA LEU A 418 14.57 30.88 -29.76
C LEU A 418 16.00 30.90 -29.19
N TYR A 419 16.37 29.91 -28.37
CA TYR A 419 17.73 29.78 -27.85
C TYR A 419 18.66 29.05 -28.79
N GLY A 420 18.13 28.46 -29.86
CA GLY A 420 18.92 27.71 -30.84
C GLY A 420 19.59 26.47 -30.29
N SER A 421 19.02 25.88 -29.22
CA SER A 421 19.60 24.73 -28.53
C SER A 421 18.84 23.45 -28.87
N ALA A 422 19.59 22.38 -29.15
CA ALA A 422 19.08 21.02 -29.24
C ALA A 422 20.07 20.05 -28.63
N PHE A 423 19.62 19.24 -27.65
CA PHE A 423 20.45 18.38 -26.78
C PHE A 423 21.52 19.15 -26.01
N GLY A 424 21.14 20.27 -25.39
CA GLY A 424 22.08 21.24 -24.85
C GLY A 424 22.78 21.95 -25.99
N ASP A 425 24.05 22.24 -25.86
CA ASP A 425 24.83 22.91 -26.93
C ASP A 425 25.40 21.92 -27.98
N LEU A 426 24.93 20.66 -28.01
CA LEU A 426 25.45 19.66 -28.94
C LEU A 426 25.12 19.98 -30.41
N ILE A 427 23.90 20.48 -30.64
CA ILE A 427 23.44 20.89 -31.99
C ILE A 427 22.93 22.33 -31.89
N LYS A 428 23.59 23.24 -32.60
CA LYS A 428 23.16 24.64 -32.70
C LYS A 428 22.19 24.78 -33.87
N LEU A 429 21.00 25.32 -33.58
CA LEU A 429 19.99 25.54 -34.59
C LEU A 429 20.19 26.91 -35.24
N PRO A 430 19.92 27.05 -36.54
CA PRO A 430 20.08 28.33 -37.27
C PRO A 430 19.05 29.39 -36.84
N THR A 431 18.08 29.02 -36.02
CA THR A 431 17.00 29.89 -35.52
C THR A 431 17.38 30.66 -34.23
N GLN A 432 18.64 30.54 -33.80
CA GLN A 432 19.12 31.16 -32.57
C GLN A 432 18.94 32.70 -32.59
N VAL A 433 18.08 33.19 -31.68
CA VAL A 433 17.86 34.63 -31.43
C VAL A 433 18.60 35.08 -30.18
N LEU A 434 18.69 34.19 -29.16
CA LEU A 434 19.32 34.41 -27.88
C LEU A 434 20.36 33.29 -27.63
N ASP A 435 21.59 33.65 -27.41
CA ASP A 435 22.64 32.69 -27.04
C ASP A 435 22.74 32.61 -25.51
N SER A 436 22.42 31.45 -24.94
CA SER A 436 22.42 31.24 -23.50
C SER A 436 23.77 31.54 -22.83
N SER A 437 24.86 31.39 -23.58
CA SER A 437 26.23 31.61 -23.09
C SER A 437 26.70 33.05 -23.24
N LYS A 438 26.23 33.77 -24.29
CA LYS A 438 26.66 35.14 -24.61
C LYS A 438 25.66 36.20 -24.11
N ASP A 439 24.36 35.92 -24.25
CA ASP A 439 23.30 36.87 -23.96
C ASP A 439 22.70 36.72 -22.57
N PHE A 440 23.47 36.17 -21.62
CA PHE A 440 23.02 35.92 -20.26
C PHE A 440 22.31 37.12 -19.62
N MET A 441 22.85 38.32 -19.80
CA MET A 441 22.23 39.56 -19.24
C MET A 441 20.88 39.87 -19.87
N SER A 442 20.69 39.57 -21.17
CA SER A 442 19.41 39.77 -21.85
C SER A 442 18.37 38.77 -21.39
N ILE A 443 18.76 37.53 -21.21
CA ILE A 443 17.89 36.47 -20.67
C ILE A 443 17.50 36.77 -19.23
N LEU A 444 18.45 37.21 -18.39
CA LEU A 444 18.19 37.61 -17.01
C LEU A 444 17.17 38.76 -16.94
N LYS A 445 17.38 39.82 -17.76
CA LYS A 445 16.42 40.96 -17.83
C LYS A 445 15.03 40.49 -18.26
N LEU A 446 14.95 39.63 -19.28
CA LEU A 446 13.70 39.07 -19.75
C LEU A 446 12.97 38.26 -18.65
N SER A 447 13.70 37.44 -17.93
CA SER A 447 13.16 36.64 -16.81
C SER A 447 12.62 37.53 -15.68
N ILE A 448 13.35 38.61 -15.33
CA ILE A 448 12.94 39.57 -14.33
C ILE A 448 11.67 40.31 -14.77
N ILE A 449 11.60 40.73 -16.05
CA ILE A 449 10.42 41.40 -16.60
C ILE A 449 9.20 40.48 -16.53
N PHE A 450 9.32 39.22 -17.00
CA PHE A 450 8.21 38.26 -16.89
C PHE A 450 7.82 37.99 -15.44
N GLY A 451 8.80 37.86 -14.52
CA GLY A 451 8.53 37.70 -13.10
C GLY A 451 7.79 38.90 -12.49
N ALA A 452 8.22 40.15 -12.84
CA ALA A 452 7.57 41.35 -12.38
C ALA A 452 6.12 41.45 -12.90
N VAL A 453 5.90 41.16 -14.19
CA VAL A 453 4.56 41.13 -14.79
C VAL A 453 3.69 40.09 -14.08
N HIS A 454 4.23 38.88 -13.83
CA HIS A 454 3.51 37.84 -13.10
C HIS A 454 3.09 38.26 -11.71
N LEU A 455 3.99 38.92 -10.94
CA LEU A 455 3.68 39.44 -9.61
C LEU A 455 2.59 40.51 -9.66
N VAL A 456 2.67 41.46 -10.61
CA VAL A 456 1.64 42.52 -10.78
C VAL A 456 0.28 41.93 -11.18
N MET A 457 0.29 40.86 -11.99
CA MET A 457 -0.95 40.16 -12.38
C MET A 457 -1.55 39.35 -11.23
N GLY A 458 -0.77 38.97 -10.21
CA GLY A 458 -1.21 38.21 -9.04
C GLY A 458 -1.67 39.13 -7.87
N LEU A 459 -1.37 40.45 -7.93
CA LEU A 459 -1.87 41.46 -6.99
C LEU A 459 -3.24 41.98 -7.41
#